data_70a482405a2d5110d9c0b4fcb09943d8
#
_entry.id   70a482405a2d5110d9c0b4fcb09943d8
#
_cell.length_a   1.000
_cell.length_b   1.000
_cell.length_c   1.000
_cell.angle_alpha   90.00
_cell.angle_beta   90.00
_cell.angle_gamma   90.00
#
_symmetry.space_group_name_H-M   'P 1'
#
loop_
_entity.id
_entity.type
_entity.pdbx_description
1 polymer ?
#
loop_
_entity_poly.entity_id
_entity_poly.type
_entity_poly.pdbx_seq_one_letter_code
_entity_poly.pdbx_strand_id
1 'polypeptide(L)'
;MQREAALKTEGPLLILAGAGSGKTTVLINRIANLLAYGRGSDSAEVPEWAGEDDLAALEAYIRDPAPEKRGRLQKLMEVEPCEPWRVIAITFTNKAAGEMKTRLQDMLGADARDIWAMTFHSACARILRRDIDKLGYDT
;
A
#
# COMPACT_ATOMS: atom_id res chain seq x y z
N MET A 1 3.75 12.13 12.65
CA MET A 1 4.29 12.31 11.28
C MET A 1 4.41 11.00 10.48
N GLN A 2 5.29 10.01 10.82
CA GLN A 2 5.43 8.79 10.00
C GLN A 2 4.15 7.94 9.93
N ARG A 3 3.47 7.72 11.06
CA ARG A 3 2.19 7.00 11.11
C ARG A 3 1.11 7.69 10.29
N GLU A 4 0.97 8.98 10.44
CA GLU A 4 0.02 9.82 9.72
C GLU A 4 0.23 9.75 8.20
N ALA A 5 1.50 9.81 7.75
CA ALA A 5 1.86 9.65 6.35
C ALA A 5 1.56 8.24 5.79
N ALA A 6 1.64 7.19 6.61
CA ALA A 6 1.26 5.84 6.19
C ALA A 6 -0.27 5.64 6.11
N LEU A 7 -1.03 6.33 6.97
CA LEU A 7 -2.48 6.21 7.05
C LEU A 7 -3.23 7.13 6.08
N LYS A 8 -2.61 8.24 5.64
CA LYS A 8 -3.21 9.14 4.63
C LYS A 8 -3.30 8.44 3.28
N THR A 9 -4.49 8.17 2.79
CA THR A 9 -4.71 7.39 1.56
C THR A 9 -5.04 8.25 0.35
N GLU A 10 -5.79 9.32 0.54
CA GLU A 10 -6.29 10.16 -0.53
C GLU A 10 -5.41 11.38 -0.83
N GLY A 11 -5.35 11.73 -2.11
CA GLY A 11 -4.69 12.91 -2.61
C GLY A 11 -3.16 12.85 -2.62
N PRO A 12 -2.51 13.87 -3.18
CA PRO A 12 -1.06 13.96 -3.21
C PRO A 12 -0.48 14.18 -1.82
N LEU A 13 0.57 13.44 -1.48
CA LEU A 13 1.29 13.55 -0.22
C LEU A 13 2.79 13.73 -0.47
N LEU A 14 3.36 14.84 0.01
CA LEU A 14 4.79 15.08 0.01
C LEU A 14 5.37 14.86 1.41
N ILE A 15 6.36 13.99 1.53
CA ILE A 15 7.07 13.70 2.77
C ILE A 15 8.48 14.25 2.68
N LEU A 16 8.77 15.32 3.42
CA LEU A 16 10.10 15.90 3.54
C LEU A 16 10.83 15.23 4.72
N ALA A 17 11.89 14.49 4.42
CA ALA A 17 12.62 13.74 5.44
C ALA A 17 14.09 13.56 5.04
N GLY A 18 14.99 13.74 6.02
CA GLY A 18 16.42 13.55 5.83
C GLY A 18 16.85 12.11 5.57
N ALA A 19 18.13 11.89 5.26
CA ALA A 19 18.70 10.56 5.14
C ALA A 19 18.54 9.77 6.45
N GLY A 20 18.25 8.48 6.37
CA GLY A 20 18.07 7.64 7.57
C GLY A 20 16.75 7.82 8.34
N SER A 21 15.87 8.73 7.92
CA SER A 21 14.62 9.05 8.61
C SER A 21 13.49 8.00 8.45
N GLY A 22 13.76 6.86 7.83
CA GLY A 22 12.77 5.81 7.64
C GLY A 22 11.77 6.04 6.49
N LYS A 23 12.06 6.92 5.52
CA LYS A 23 11.19 7.19 4.36
C LYS A 23 10.70 5.93 3.64
N THR A 24 11.62 4.99 3.39
CA THR A 24 11.28 3.73 2.73
C THR A 24 10.33 2.89 3.58
N THR A 25 10.51 2.89 4.90
CA THR A 25 9.60 2.20 5.83
C THR A 25 8.21 2.80 5.80
N VAL A 26 8.09 4.13 5.77
CA VAL A 26 6.80 4.81 5.62
C VAL A 26 6.12 4.44 4.30
N LEU A 27 6.87 4.44 3.20
CA LEU A 27 6.34 4.07 1.88
C LEU A 27 5.81 2.64 1.87
N ILE A 28 6.57 1.68 2.41
CA ILE A 28 6.17 0.27 2.47
C ILE A 28 4.93 0.09 3.35
N ASN A 29 4.89 0.72 4.53
CA ASN A 29 3.72 0.67 5.40
C ASN A 29 2.48 1.32 4.75
N ARG A 30 2.66 2.40 3.98
CA ARG A 30 1.58 3.02 3.22
C ARG A 30 1.03 2.07 2.14
N ILE A 31 1.90 1.41 1.39
CA ILE A 31 1.48 0.40 0.40
C ILE A 31 0.71 -0.73 1.10
N ALA A 32 1.26 -1.28 2.19
CA ALA A 32 0.60 -2.32 2.96
C ALA A 32 -0.79 -1.88 3.48
N ASN A 33 -0.91 -0.64 3.95
CA ASN A 33 -2.19 -0.07 4.38
C ASN A 33 -3.20 0.03 3.23
N LEU A 34 -2.76 0.51 2.05
CA LEU A 34 -3.63 0.61 0.87
C LEU A 34 -4.12 -0.75 0.38
N LEU A 35 -3.26 -1.77 0.39
CA LEU A 35 -3.63 -3.12 -0.01
C LEU A 35 -4.56 -3.80 1.00
N ALA A 36 -4.33 -3.57 2.31
CA ALA A 36 -5.11 -4.21 3.36
C ALA A 36 -6.44 -3.52 3.63
N TYR A 37 -6.50 -2.19 3.52
CA TYR A 37 -7.64 -1.40 4.01
C TYR A 37 -8.17 -0.38 2.99
N GLY A 38 -7.49 -0.17 1.87
CA GLY A 38 -7.86 0.86 0.89
C GLY A 38 -7.91 2.24 1.52
N ARG A 39 -9.07 2.91 1.43
CA ARG A 39 -9.35 4.21 2.05
C ARG A 39 -9.76 4.13 3.52
N GLY A 40 -9.83 2.92 4.11
CA GLY A 40 -10.41 2.71 5.44
C GLY A 40 -9.81 3.57 6.56
N SER A 41 -8.51 3.90 6.49
CA SER A 41 -7.86 4.77 7.48
C SER A 41 -8.18 6.27 7.33
N ASP A 42 -8.72 6.69 6.19
CA ASP A 42 -9.13 8.08 5.87
C ASP A 42 -10.67 8.20 5.70
N SER A 43 -11.43 7.13 5.85
CA SER A 43 -12.88 7.07 5.67
C SER A 43 -13.62 6.95 7.00
N ALA A 44 -14.80 7.54 7.06
CA ALA A 44 -15.78 7.32 8.13
C ALA A 44 -16.88 6.33 7.71
N GLU A 45 -16.72 5.67 6.58
CA GLU A 45 -17.67 4.67 6.10
C GLU A 45 -17.71 3.47 7.03
N VAL A 46 -18.92 3.04 7.36
CA VAL A 46 -19.19 1.85 8.18
C VAL A 46 -19.95 0.86 7.31
N PRO A 47 -19.51 -0.41 7.21
CA PRO A 47 -20.25 -1.42 6.44
C PRO A 47 -21.69 -1.58 6.96
N GLU A 48 -22.67 -1.71 6.06
CA GLU A 48 -24.08 -1.87 6.41
C GLU A 48 -24.36 -3.10 7.29
N TRP A 49 -23.49 -4.12 7.19
CA TRP A 49 -23.59 -5.35 7.98
C TRP A 49 -22.94 -5.26 9.37
N ALA A 50 -22.26 -4.15 9.69
CA ALA A 50 -21.63 -3.97 10.99
C ALA A 50 -22.67 -3.70 12.08
N GLY A 51 -22.53 -4.37 13.23
CA GLY A 51 -23.42 -4.27 14.37
C GLY A 51 -22.71 -3.98 15.68
N GLU A 52 -23.48 -3.96 16.78
CA GLU A 52 -22.96 -3.69 18.13
C GLU A 52 -21.88 -4.68 18.57
N ASP A 53 -22.01 -5.96 18.17
CA ASP A 53 -21.02 -6.99 18.47
C ASP A 53 -19.66 -6.70 17.79
N ASP A 54 -19.69 -6.10 16.62
CA ASP A 54 -18.47 -5.73 15.89
C ASP A 54 -17.77 -4.53 16.55
N LEU A 55 -18.55 -3.58 17.05
CA LEU A 55 -18.00 -2.47 17.84
C LEU A 55 -17.33 -2.99 19.12
N ALA A 56 -18.00 -3.88 19.85
CA ALA A 56 -17.42 -4.50 21.04
C ALA A 56 -16.14 -5.29 20.75
N ALA A 57 -16.10 -5.99 19.60
CA ALA A 57 -14.91 -6.72 19.15
C ALA A 57 -13.75 -5.78 18.80
N LEU A 58 -14.03 -4.63 18.15
CA LEU A 58 -13.03 -3.59 17.87
C LEU A 58 -12.46 -2.99 19.16
N GLU A 59 -13.31 -2.64 20.11
CA GLU A 59 -12.89 -2.11 21.41
C GLU A 59 -12.03 -3.12 22.19
N ALA A 60 -12.40 -4.39 22.16
CA ALA A 60 -11.63 -5.46 22.81
C ALA A 60 -10.26 -5.63 22.11
N TYR A 61 -10.20 -5.54 20.78
CA TYR A 61 -8.96 -5.62 20.02
C TYR A 61 -8.03 -4.41 20.27
N ILE A 62 -8.58 -3.22 20.45
CA ILE A 62 -7.79 -2.02 20.79
C ILE A 62 -7.13 -2.17 22.17
N ARG A 63 -7.82 -2.82 23.12
CA ARG A 63 -7.29 -3.08 24.47
C ARG A 63 -6.24 -4.19 24.48
N ASP A 64 -6.49 -5.24 23.71
CA ASP A 64 -5.63 -6.45 23.63
C ASP A 64 -5.49 -6.92 22.18
N PRO A 65 -4.53 -6.36 21.42
CA PRO A 65 -4.31 -6.72 20.02
C PRO A 65 -3.82 -8.17 19.88
N ALA A 66 -4.66 -9.03 19.30
CA ALA A 66 -4.34 -10.42 19.05
C ALA A 66 -4.44 -10.74 17.54
N PRO A 67 -3.37 -11.28 16.91
CA PRO A 67 -3.35 -11.52 15.45
C PRO A 67 -4.50 -12.38 14.94
N GLU A 68 -4.95 -13.36 15.71
CA GLU A 68 -6.05 -14.26 15.39
C GLU A 68 -7.41 -13.56 15.25
N LYS A 69 -7.55 -12.40 15.87
CA LYS A 69 -8.79 -11.60 15.82
C LYS A 69 -8.87 -10.70 14.58
N ARG A 70 -7.82 -10.61 13.77
CA ARG A 70 -7.72 -9.63 12.66
C ARG A 70 -8.72 -9.86 11.52
N GLY A 71 -9.02 -11.10 11.17
CA GLY A 71 -9.71 -11.41 9.91
C GLY A 71 -11.06 -10.69 9.73
N ARG A 72 -11.98 -10.79 10.71
CA ARG A 72 -13.27 -10.08 10.67
C ARG A 72 -13.09 -8.57 10.87
N LEU A 73 -12.21 -8.18 11.79
CA LEU A 73 -11.94 -6.77 12.07
C LEU A 73 -11.29 -6.04 10.90
N GLN A 74 -10.44 -6.72 10.14
CA GLN A 74 -9.88 -6.17 8.91
C GLN A 74 -11.00 -5.81 7.94
N LYS A 75 -11.96 -6.70 7.70
CA LYS A 75 -13.12 -6.45 6.83
C LYS A 75 -13.99 -5.28 7.27
N LEU A 76 -14.09 -5.03 8.58
CA LEU A 76 -14.78 -3.85 9.10
C LEU A 76 -14.07 -2.53 8.74
N MET A 77 -12.76 -2.58 8.59
CA MET A 77 -11.92 -1.41 8.32
C MET A 77 -11.58 -1.24 6.83
N GLU A 78 -11.97 -2.18 5.98
CA GLU A 78 -11.72 -2.13 4.54
C GLU A 78 -12.68 -1.19 3.84
N VAL A 79 -12.14 -0.23 3.08
CA VAL A 79 -12.91 0.59 2.13
C VAL A 79 -12.15 0.59 0.81
N GLU A 80 -12.63 -0.14 -0.16
CA GLU A 80 -12.02 -0.29 -1.49
C GLU A 80 -10.51 -0.63 -1.43
N PRO A 81 -10.10 -1.81 -0.91
CA PRO A 81 -8.71 -2.22 -0.90
C PRO A 81 -8.08 -2.12 -2.27
N CYS A 82 -6.85 -1.61 -2.33
CA CYS A 82 -6.14 -1.41 -3.58
C CYS A 82 -5.53 -2.74 -4.06
N GLU A 83 -5.77 -3.10 -5.31
CA GLU A 83 -5.16 -4.28 -5.91
C GLU A 83 -3.65 -4.07 -6.16
N PRO A 84 -2.79 -5.07 -5.92
CA PRO A 84 -1.33 -4.92 -6.02
C PRO A 84 -0.85 -4.38 -7.37
N TRP A 85 -1.43 -4.80 -8.49
CA TRP A 85 -1.06 -4.35 -9.84
C TRP A 85 -1.40 -2.87 -10.13
N ARG A 86 -2.19 -2.22 -9.26
CA ARG A 86 -2.49 -0.78 -9.35
C ARG A 86 -1.45 0.08 -8.65
N VAL A 87 -0.47 -0.54 -7.98
CA VAL A 87 0.58 0.17 -7.25
C VAL A 87 1.85 0.27 -8.07
N ILE A 88 2.33 1.50 -8.27
CA ILE A 88 3.64 1.76 -8.86
C ILE A 88 4.52 2.44 -7.82
N ALA A 89 5.61 1.78 -7.43
CA ALA A 89 6.60 2.27 -6.48
C ALA A 89 7.93 2.54 -7.20
N ILE A 90 8.27 3.81 -7.38
CA ILE A 90 9.41 4.23 -8.22
C ILE A 90 10.57 4.67 -7.37
N THR A 91 11.79 4.24 -7.76
CA THR A 91 13.06 4.67 -7.19
C THR A 91 14.02 5.18 -8.27
N PHE A 92 15.12 5.80 -7.85
CA PHE A 92 16.15 6.27 -8.78
C PHE A 92 17.15 5.19 -9.19
N THR A 93 17.44 4.21 -8.32
CA THR A 93 18.49 3.21 -8.57
C THR A 93 17.95 1.79 -8.53
N ASN A 94 18.58 0.89 -9.29
CA ASN A 94 18.25 -0.54 -9.28
C ASN A 94 18.47 -1.16 -7.90
N LYS A 95 19.50 -0.71 -7.17
CA LYS A 95 19.76 -1.16 -5.80
C LYS A 95 18.57 -0.83 -4.89
N ALA A 96 18.12 0.43 -4.89
CA ALA A 96 16.97 0.84 -4.07
C ALA A 96 15.67 0.13 -4.49
N ALA A 97 15.47 -0.12 -5.80
CA ALA A 97 14.34 -0.90 -6.29
C ALA A 97 14.39 -2.35 -5.79
N GLY A 98 15.56 -2.97 -5.79
CA GLY A 98 15.79 -4.32 -5.25
C GLY A 98 15.49 -4.39 -3.75
N GLU A 99 16.05 -3.47 -2.97
CA GLU A 99 15.80 -3.38 -1.52
C GLU A 99 14.31 -3.17 -1.22
N MET A 100 13.63 -2.32 -2.00
CA MET A 100 12.19 -2.10 -1.85
C MET A 100 11.39 -3.37 -2.14
N LYS A 101 11.72 -4.09 -3.22
CA LYS A 101 11.07 -5.38 -3.55
C LYS A 101 11.21 -6.39 -2.43
N THR A 102 12.43 -6.55 -1.90
CA THR A 102 12.68 -7.47 -0.78
C THR A 102 11.80 -7.12 0.42
N ARG A 103 11.78 -5.87 0.84
CA ARG A 103 10.97 -5.42 1.98
C ARG A 103 9.47 -5.57 1.75
N LEU A 104 8.99 -5.31 0.53
CA LEU A 104 7.59 -5.55 0.17
C LEU A 104 7.26 -7.04 0.24
N GLN A 105 8.15 -7.89 -0.25
CA GLN A 105 8.01 -9.34 -0.22
C GLN A 105 7.98 -9.90 1.20
N ASP A 106 8.85 -9.39 2.08
CA ASP A 106 8.90 -9.77 3.49
C ASP A 106 7.61 -9.39 4.25
N MET A 107 6.97 -8.28 3.87
CA MET A 107 5.77 -7.76 4.53
C MET A 107 4.47 -8.30 3.95
N LEU A 108 4.37 -8.45 2.62
CA LEU A 108 3.13 -8.72 1.88
C LEU A 108 3.11 -10.13 1.26
N GLY A 109 4.23 -10.84 1.28
CA GLY A 109 4.31 -12.19 0.70
C GLY A 109 4.02 -12.21 -0.80
N ALA A 110 3.04 -13.02 -1.21
CA ALA A 110 2.71 -13.23 -2.62
C ALA A 110 2.22 -11.94 -3.32
N ASP A 111 1.48 -11.09 -2.63
CA ASP A 111 0.89 -9.86 -3.18
C ASP A 111 1.95 -8.87 -3.67
N ALA A 112 3.16 -8.91 -3.09
CA ALA A 112 4.26 -8.05 -3.52
C ALA A 112 4.72 -8.28 -4.96
N ARG A 113 4.42 -9.44 -5.58
CA ARG A 113 4.88 -9.80 -6.93
C ARG A 113 4.25 -8.93 -8.01
N ASP A 114 3.02 -8.52 -7.81
CA ASP A 114 2.25 -7.75 -8.78
C ASP A 114 2.46 -6.23 -8.64
N ILE A 115 3.12 -5.79 -7.58
CA ILE A 115 3.49 -4.39 -7.38
C ILE A 115 4.63 -4.01 -8.33
N TRP A 116 4.47 -2.89 -9.05
CA TRP A 116 5.51 -2.36 -9.93
C TRP A 116 6.57 -1.59 -9.12
N ALA A 117 7.41 -2.32 -8.38
CA ALA A 117 8.54 -1.74 -7.64
C ALA A 117 9.78 -1.73 -8.55
N MET A 118 10.13 -0.57 -9.12
CA MET A 118 11.19 -0.46 -10.13
C MET A 118 11.76 0.96 -10.23
N THR A 119 12.77 1.15 -11.07
CA THR A 119 13.27 2.49 -11.38
C THR A 119 12.31 3.22 -12.32
N PHE A 120 12.36 4.56 -12.32
CA PHE A 120 11.62 5.38 -13.27
C PHE A 120 11.84 4.94 -14.73
N HIS A 121 13.10 4.75 -15.13
CA HIS A 121 13.44 4.30 -16.48
C HIS A 121 12.82 2.93 -16.82
N SER A 122 12.87 1.99 -15.87
CA SER A 122 12.27 0.66 -16.07
C SER A 122 10.74 0.74 -16.19
N ALA A 123 10.09 1.60 -15.41
CA ALA A 123 8.66 1.82 -15.51
C ALA A 123 8.27 2.41 -16.87
N CYS A 124 8.97 3.46 -17.32
CA CYS A 124 8.74 4.06 -18.64
C CYS A 124 8.99 3.05 -19.77
N ALA A 125 10.09 2.29 -19.71
CA ALA A 125 10.37 1.27 -20.72
C ALA A 125 9.30 0.17 -20.77
N ARG A 126 8.76 -0.23 -19.62
CA ARG A 126 7.68 -1.22 -19.54
C ARG A 126 6.38 -0.70 -20.15
N ILE A 127 6.02 0.56 -19.87
CA ILE A 127 4.84 1.23 -20.44
C ILE A 127 5.00 1.35 -21.95
N LEU A 128 6.15 1.87 -22.43
CA LEU A 128 6.40 2.03 -23.86
C LEU A 128 6.35 0.71 -24.61
N ARG A 129 6.97 -0.35 -24.10
CA ARG A 129 6.92 -1.67 -24.76
C ARG A 129 5.49 -2.23 -24.88
N ARG A 130 4.60 -1.87 -23.99
CA ARG A 130 3.21 -2.31 -24.03
C ARG A 130 2.36 -1.49 -24.99
N ASP A 131 2.60 -0.20 -25.06
CA ASP A 131 1.71 0.76 -25.71
C ASP A 131 2.37 1.56 -26.86
N ILE A 132 3.55 1.13 -27.33
CA ILE A 132 4.35 1.87 -28.32
C ILE A 132 3.68 1.94 -29.71
N ASP A 133 2.88 0.93 -30.05
CA ASP A 133 2.04 0.87 -31.24
C ASP A 133 1.05 2.05 -31.33
N LYS A 134 0.57 2.53 -30.19
CA LYS A 134 -0.32 3.70 -30.11
C LYS A 134 0.36 5.00 -30.51
N LEU A 135 1.69 5.02 -30.53
CA LEU A 135 2.51 6.14 -31.00
C LEU A 135 2.96 5.96 -32.46
N GLY A 136 2.53 4.90 -33.15
CA GLY A 136 2.86 4.62 -34.55
C GLY A 136 4.26 4.03 -34.76
N TYR A 137 4.85 3.43 -33.73
CA TYR A 137 6.12 2.71 -33.83
C TYR A 137 5.89 1.19 -33.78
N ASP A 138 6.69 0.45 -34.52
CA ASP A 138 6.71 -1.02 -34.45
C ASP A 138 7.44 -1.50 -33.20
N THR A 139 7.01 -2.63 -32.64
CA THR A 139 7.63 -3.27 -31.45
C THR A 139 8.80 -4.17 -31.82
#